data_db4660cac223bf7db2e502fd24d5556a
#
_entry.id   db4660cac223bf7db2e502fd24d5556a
#
_cell.length_a   1.000
_cell.length_b   1.000
_cell.length_c   1.000
_cell.angle_alpha   90.00
_cell.angle_beta   90.00
_cell.angle_gamma   90.00
#
_symmetry.space_group_name_H-M   'P 1'
#
loop_
_entity.id
_entity.type
_entity.pdbx_description
1 polymer ?
#
loop_
_entity_poly.entity_id
_entity_poly.type
_entity_poly.pdbx_seq_one_letter_code
_entity_poly.pdbx_strand_id
1 'polypeptide(L)'
;ELKGNYDTFNSDDLFDASLSAGVEVPLGRTKEVEVVRTVVEPAQIIEKQVDVIKEVEVIKEVVPVDSDGDRIADVDDKCPGTLAGVRTDNLGCAIAQALTLQNIEFDLNKATLKASSQSLIDQAVSFFKQQDNLRAVVAGHTDDLGPDAKNQTLSQARANTVVKALVAGGLNANRFKAVGLGESMPSVANSTEENRARNRRVEFLLSTSAVN
;
A
#
# COMPACT_ATOMS: atom_id res chain seq x y z
N GLU A 1 8.85 -10.32 -41.37
CA GLU A 1 9.34 -11.60 -41.89
C GLU A 1 10.45 -12.10 -40.99
N LEU A 2 10.14 -13.06 -40.11
CA LEU A 2 11.10 -13.82 -39.33
C LEU A 2 11.48 -15.04 -40.13
N LYS A 3 12.71 -15.06 -40.64
CA LYS A 3 13.32 -16.26 -41.23
C LYS A 3 13.89 -17.11 -40.11
N GLY A 4 13.21 -18.21 -39.78
CA GLY A 4 13.75 -19.24 -38.89
C GLY A 4 14.70 -20.13 -39.69
N ASN A 5 15.95 -20.19 -39.27
CA ASN A 5 16.88 -21.24 -39.69
C ASN A 5 16.56 -22.50 -38.89
N TYR A 6 16.19 -23.55 -39.60
CA TYR A 6 16.11 -24.90 -39.03
C TYR A 6 17.45 -25.59 -39.29
N ASP A 7 18.29 -25.67 -38.29
CA ASP A 7 19.43 -26.55 -38.32
C ASP A 7 19.00 -28.02 -38.05
N THR A 8 19.38 -28.89 -38.92
CA THR A 8 19.11 -30.34 -38.84
C THR A 8 19.96 -30.92 -37.72
N PHE A 9 19.32 -31.32 -36.62
CA PHE A 9 19.99 -32.04 -35.54
C PHE A 9 20.41 -33.43 -35.99
N ASN A 10 21.68 -33.74 -35.84
CA ASN A 10 22.22 -35.09 -36.00
C ASN A 10 22.06 -35.85 -34.67
N SER A 11 21.74 -37.12 -34.71
CA SER A 11 21.39 -37.96 -33.56
C SER A 11 22.51 -38.17 -32.52
N ASP A 12 23.70 -37.67 -32.79
CA ASP A 12 24.87 -37.85 -31.92
C ASP A 12 25.11 -36.69 -30.94
N ASP A 13 24.33 -35.59 -31.07
CA ASP A 13 24.49 -34.37 -30.23
C ASP A 13 23.55 -34.34 -29.03
N LEU A 14 22.92 -35.46 -28.66
CA LEU A 14 21.83 -35.48 -27.66
C LEU A 14 22.29 -35.40 -26.20
N PHE A 15 23.60 -35.31 -25.94
CA PHE A 15 24.11 -35.43 -24.56
C PHE A 15 24.86 -34.23 -24.01
N ASP A 16 24.88 -33.09 -24.70
CA ASP A 16 25.65 -31.93 -24.26
C ASP A 16 24.82 -30.62 -24.15
N ALA A 17 23.54 -30.73 -23.80
CA ALA A 17 22.71 -29.56 -23.51
C ALA A 17 22.84 -29.14 -22.05
N SER A 18 23.78 -28.28 -21.73
CA SER A 18 23.82 -27.58 -20.44
C SER A 18 22.79 -26.47 -20.43
N LEU A 19 21.62 -26.71 -19.79
CA LEU A 19 20.63 -25.66 -19.50
C LEU A 19 21.09 -24.90 -18.25
N SER A 20 21.60 -23.70 -18.42
CA SER A 20 21.78 -22.78 -17.30
C SER A 20 20.56 -21.88 -17.20
N ALA A 21 19.66 -22.14 -16.24
CA ALA A 21 18.61 -21.24 -15.85
C ALA A 21 19.11 -20.43 -14.65
N GLY A 22 19.52 -19.19 -14.89
CA GLY A 22 19.73 -18.22 -13.84
C GLY A 22 18.42 -17.49 -13.57
N VAL A 23 17.92 -17.55 -12.37
CA VAL A 23 16.83 -16.69 -11.90
C VAL A 23 17.48 -15.58 -11.11
N GLU A 24 17.54 -14.38 -11.68
CA GLU A 24 17.87 -13.17 -10.92
C GLU A 24 16.60 -12.67 -10.26
N VAL A 25 16.57 -12.69 -8.93
CA VAL A 25 15.54 -12.06 -8.12
C VAL A 25 16.10 -10.73 -7.59
N PRO A 26 15.64 -9.59 -8.08
CA PRO A 26 16.14 -8.30 -7.62
C PRO A 26 15.38 -7.83 -6.39
N LEU A 27 15.69 -8.35 -5.19
CA LEU A 27 15.26 -7.78 -3.91
C LEU A 27 16.11 -8.33 -2.76
N GLY A 28 16.95 -7.48 -2.22
CA GLY A 28 17.54 -7.49 -0.89
C GLY A 28 18.15 -8.82 -0.39
N ARG A 29 19.48 -8.91 -0.40
CA ARG A 29 20.34 -10.02 0.04
C ARG A 29 20.14 -11.33 -0.70
N THR A 30 20.94 -11.50 -1.76
CA THR A 30 21.18 -12.78 -2.40
C THR A 30 21.83 -13.76 -1.42
N LYS A 31 21.07 -14.77 -0.98
CA LYS A 31 21.67 -16.03 -0.57
C LYS A 31 22.02 -16.77 -1.86
N GLU A 32 23.30 -16.97 -2.11
CA GLU A 32 23.73 -17.87 -3.16
C GLU A 32 23.13 -19.26 -2.90
N VAL A 33 22.29 -19.71 -3.81
CA VAL A 33 21.80 -21.08 -3.82
C VAL A 33 22.76 -21.88 -4.67
N GLU A 34 23.63 -22.64 -4.04
CA GLU A 34 24.50 -23.59 -4.71
C GLU A 34 23.64 -24.76 -5.28
N VAL A 35 23.41 -24.73 -6.60
CA VAL A 35 22.72 -25.84 -7.27
C VAL A 35 23.74 -26.96 -7.52
N VAL A 36 23.77 -27.92 -6.62
CA VAL A 36 24.57 -29.13 -6.83
C VAL A 36 23.91 -29.99 -7.94
N ARG A 37 24.50 -30.00 -9.09
CA ARG A 37 24.13 -30.92 -10.19
C ARG A 37 24.79 -32.28 -9.97
N THR A 38 23.99 -33.28 -9.63
CA THR A 38 24.41 -34.67 -9.74
C THR A 38 24.08 -35.18 -11.14
N VAL A 39 25.12 -35.38 -11.95
CA VAL A 39 25.00 -36.09 -13.25
C VAL A 39 24.95 -37.58 -12.94
N VAL A 40 23.84 -38.22 -13.19
CA VAL A 40 23.66 -39.66 -13.01
C VAL A 40 23.74 -40.33 -14.36
N GLU A 41 24.73 -41.23 -14.55
CA GLU A 41 24.88 -42.01 -15.77
C GLU A 41 23.70 -42.98 -15.99
N PRO A 42 23.23 -43.17 -17.25
CA PRO A 42 21.96 -43.87 -17.56
C PRO A 42 21.90 -45.35 -17.20
N ALA A 43 22.99 -45.99 -16.87
CA ALA A 43 23.02 -47.44 -16.59
C ALA A 43 22.67 -47.83 -15.12
N GLN A 44 22.51 -46.88 -14.22
CA GLN A 44 22.22 -47.14 -12.78
C GLN A 44 20.83 -46.68 -12.31
N ILE A 45 19.96 -46.33 -13.24
CA ILE A 45 18.68 -45.63 -12.91
C ILE A 45 17.63 -46.56 -12.29
N ILE A 46 17.69 -47.89 -12.47
CA ILE A 46 16.52 -48.75 -12.15
C ILE A 46 16.43 -49.16 -10.68
N GLU A 47 17.53 -49.23 -9.94
CA GLU A 47 17.45 -49.68 -8.52
C GLU A 47 17.53 -48.54 -7.47
N LYS A 48 17.91 -47.30 -7.83
CA LYS A 48 18.06 -46.20 -6.88
C LYS A 48 16.95 -45.17 -6.87
N GLN A 49 15.95 -45.31 -7.74
CA GLN A 49 14.87 -44.33 -7.86
C GLN A 49 13.88 -44.29 -6.66
N VAL A 50 13.86 -45.33 -5.83
CA VAL A 50 12.89 -45.41 -4.71
C VAL A 50 13.41 -44.66 -3.48
N ASP A 51 14.73 -44.54 -3.30
CA ASP A 51 15.28 -43.91 -2.09
C ASP A 51 15.55 -42.40 -2.23
N VAL A 52 15.66 -41.88 -3.47
CA VAL A 52 15.94 -40.43 -3.71
C VAL A 52 14.70 -39.56 -3.54
N ILE A 53 13.49 -40.14 -3.55
CA ILE A 53 12.24 -39.37 -3.39
C ILE A 53 11.94 -39.02 -1.93
N LYS A 54 12.74 -39.51 -0.96
CA LYS A 54 12.45 -39.27 0.48
C LYS A 54 12.97 -37.95 1.04
N GLU A 55 13.76 -37.19 0.33
CA GLU A 55 14.23 -35.86 0.78
C GLU A 55 14.13 -34.84 -0.35
N VAL A 56 12.94 -34.59 -0.85
CA VAL A 56 12.66 -33.30 -1.45
C VAL A 56 12.28 -32.38 -0.28
N GLU A 57 13.26 -31.68 0.25
CA GLU A 57 12.96 -30.47 1.03
C GLU A 57 12.16 -29.56 0.10
N VAL A 58 10.87 -29.50 0.35
CA VAL A 58 10.02 -28.45 -0.21
C VAL A 58 10.52 -27.17 0.41
N ILE A 59 11.43 -26.48 -0.26
CA ILE A 59 11.77 -25.10 0.04
C ILE A 59 10.46 -24.33 -0.20
N LYS A 60 9.64 -24.19 0.84
CA LYS A 60 8.57 -23.21 0.83
C LYS A 60 9.27 -21.87 0.65
N GLU A 61 9.09 -21.26 -0.52
CA GLU A 61 9.39 -19.85 -0.66
C GLU A 61 8.66 -19.14 0.48
N VAL A 62 9.42 -18.68 1.45
CA VAL A 62 8.89 -17.84 2.52
C VAL A 62 8.70 -16.48 1.87
N VAL A 63 7.49 -16.24 1.37
CA VAL A 63 7.10 -14.90 0.95
C VAL A 63 7.24 -14.02 2.20
N PRO A 64 8.07 -12.95 2.13
CA PRO A 64 8.20 -12.05 3.27
C PRO A 64 6.81 -11.54 3.68
N VAL A 65 6.51 -11.57 4.97
CA VAL A 65 5.25 -11.04 5.49
C VAL A 65 5.30 -9.52 5.39
N ASP A 66 4.26 -8.93 4.85
CA ASP A 66 3.98 -7.50 4.77
C ASP A 66 2.59 -7.31 5.38
N SER A 67 2.55 -6.88 6.65
CA SER A 67 1.33 -6.91 7.47
C SER A 67 0.38 -5.74 7.17
N ASP A 68 0.89 -4.62 6.68
CA ASP A 68 0.09 -3.42 6.38
C ASP A 68 -0.11 -3.17 4.87
N GLY A 69 0.59 -3.92 4.03
CA GLY A 69 0.39 -3.90 2.58
C GLY A 69 1.04 -2.71 1.88
N ASP A 70 2.05 -2.10 2.48
CA ASP A 70 2.78 -0.96 1.93
C ASP A 70 3.93 -1.36 0.98
N ARG A 71 4.15 -2.68 0.80
CA ARG A 71 5.17 -3.35 -0.03
C ARG A 71 6.57 -3.40 0.58
N ILE A 72 6.71 -3.05 1.84
CA ILE A 72 7.92 -3.26 2.61
C ILE A 72 7.67 -4.43 3.56
N ALA A 73 8.55 -5.40 3.57
CA ALA A 73 8.40 -6.55 4.46
C ALA A 73 8.54 -6.13 5.93
N ASP A 74 7.79 -6.74 6.84
CA ASP A 74 7.78 -6.43 8.27
C ASP A 74 9.19 -6.38 8.89
N VAL A 75 10.14 -7.17 8.36
CA VAL A 75 11.53 -7.23 8.85
C VAL A 75 12.35 -5.98 8.48
N ASP A 76 11.99 -5.30 7.41
CA ASP A 76 12.66 -4.11 6.90
C ASP A 76 11.83 -2.83 7.16
N ASP A 77 10.56 -2.99 7.57
CA ASP A 77 9.64 -1.89 7.84
C ASP A 77 9.95 -1.20 9.19
N LYS A 78 10.18 0.13 9.11
CA LYS A 78 10.41 1.01 10.28
C LYS A 78 9.15 1.71 10.75
N CYS A 79 8.10 1.70 9.94
CA CYS A 79 6.85 2.40 10.19
C CYS A 79 5.63 1.46 10.01
N PRO A 80 5.56 0.33 10.77
CA PRO A 80 4.50 -0.65 10.59
C PRO A 80 3.12 -0.03 10.82
N GLY A 81 2.11 -0.50 10.09
CA GLY A 81 0.74 0.00 10.19
C GLY A 81 0.47 1.24 9.34
N THR A 82 1.14 1.38 8.23
CA THR A 82 0.87 2.41 7.21
C THR A 82 -0.55 2.28 6.68
N LEU A 83 -1.24 3.41 6.54
CA LEU A 83 -2.63 3.42 6.04
C LEU A 83 -2.68 3.03 4.57
N ALA A 84 -3.70 2.26 4.20
CA ALA A 84 -3.93 1.87 2.82
C ALA A 84 -3.96 3.08 1.87
N GLY A 85 -3.18 2.99 0.79
CA GLY A 85 -3.04 4.06 -0.21
C GLY A 85 -2.00 5.14 0.11
N VAL A 86 -1.35 5.08 1.25
CA VAL A 86 -0.19 5.92 1.56
C VAL A 86 1.02 5.40 0.78
N ARG A 87 1.76 6.32 0.14
CA ARG A 87 3.06 6.00 -0.46
C ARG A 87 4.13 6.14 0.60
N THR A 88 5.02 5.17 0.63
CA THR A 88 6.12 5.10 1.58
C THR A 88 7.48 5.28 0.90
N ASP A 89 8.49 5.54 1.70
CA ASP A 89 9.87 5.42 1.30
C ASP A 89 10.33 3.94 1.37
N ASN A 90 11.60 3.71 1.16
CA ASN A 90 12.19 2.36 1.21
C ASN A 90 12.29 1.77 2.64
N LEU A 91 11.82 2.46 3.65
CA LEU A 91 11.76 2.05 5.04
C LEU A 91 10.32 1.88 5.56
N GLY A 92 9.32 1.92 4.67
CA GLY A 92 7.90 1.85 5.04
C GLY A 92 7.32 3.14 5.59
N CYS A 93 8.08 4.25 5.66
CA CYS A 93 7.60 5.48 6.25
C CYS A 93 6.92 6.40 5.23
N ALA A 94 5.81 7.00 5.64
CA ALA A 94 5.00 7.85 4.77
C ALA A 94 5.76 9.08 4.25
N ILE A 95 5.69 9.31 2.95
CA ILE A 95 6.21 10.51 2.30
C ILE A 95 5.13 11.60 2.15
N ALA A 96 5.55 12.85 1.89
CA ALA A 96 4.63 13.96 1.66
C ALA A 96 3.70 13.68 0.48
N GLN A 97 2.38 13.71 0.70
CA GLN A 97 1.35 13.39 -0.28
C GLN A 97 -0.04 13.83 0.14
N ALA A 98 -1.00 13.83 -0.78
CA ALA A 98 -2.42 13.89 -0.46
C ALA A 98 -2.98 12.49 -0.30
N LEU A 99 -3.69 12.23 0.79
CA LEU A 99 -4.39 10.98 1.07
C LEU A 99 -5.87 11.27 1.30
N THR A 100 -6.74 10.67 0.51
CA THR A 100 -8.17 10.72 0.75
C THR A 100 -8.58 9.55 1.62
N LEU A 101 -9.05 9.81 2.85
CA LEU A 101 -9.68 8.78 3.66
C LEU A 101 -11.10 8.54 3.12
N GLN A 102 -11.25 7.45 2.38
CA GLN A 102 -12.55 6.98 1.90
C GLN A 102 -13.42 6.60 3.11
N ASN A 103 -14.73 6.88 3.02
CA ASN A 103 -15.72 6.44 4.01
C ASN A 103 -15.67 7.12 5.40
N ILE A 104 -15.05 8.30 5.56
CA ILE A 104 -15.36 9.14 6.71
C ILE A 104 -16.73 9.74 6.49
N GLU A 105 -17.71 9.22 7.22
CA GLU A 105 -19.11 9.61 7.11
C GLU A 105 -19.53 10.53 8.25
N PHE A 106 -20.40 11.48 7.90
CA PHE A 106 -21.04 12.39 8.85
C PHE A 106 -22.56 12.23 8.79
N ASP A 107 -23.24 12.66 9.84
CA ASP A 107 -24.68 12.82 9.80
C ASP A 107 -25.08 13.82 8.71
N LEU A 108 -26.28 13.66 8.16
CA LEU A 108 -26.79 14.52 7.11
C LEU A 108 -26.78 15.99 7.55
N ASN A 109 -26.15 16.84 6.76
CA ASN A 109 -25.98 18.28 7.02
C ASN A 109 -25.33 18.63 8.38
N LYS A 110 -24.58 17.69 8.97
CA LYS A 110 -23.88 17.90 10.25
C LYS A 110 -22.39 17.63 10.10
N ALA A 111 -21.65 18.03 11.13
CA ALA A 111 -20.25 17.70 11.31
C ALA A 111 -20.04 16.60 12.37
N THR A 112 -21.12 15.91 12.78
CA THR A 112 -21.05 14.78 13.71
C THR A 112 -20.59 13.54 12.93
N LEU A 113 -19.49 12.93 13.37
CA LEU A 113 -19.01 11.66 12.81
C LEU A 113 -19.99 10.54 13.12
N LYS A 114 -20.29 9.71 12.14
CA LYS A 114 -21.02 8.46 12.37
C LYS A 114 -20.14 7.45 13.08
N ALA A 115 -20.76 6.55 13.84
CA ALA A 115 -20.06 5.46 14.53
C ALA A 115 -19.27 4.55 13.56
N SER A 116 -19.76 4.38 12.32
CA SER A 116 -19.07 3.64 11.24
C SER A 116 -17.67 4.20 10.91
N SER A 117 -17.44 5.49 11.15
CA SER A 117 -16.16 6.15 10.89
C SER A 117 -15.13 6.00 12.01
N GLN A 118 -15.54 5.50 13.19
CA GLN A 118 -14.65 5.43 14.36
C GLN A 118 -13.43 4.54 14.07
N SER A 119 -13.63 3.39 13.44
CA SER A 119 -12.52 2.48 13.09
C SER A 119 -11.47 3.13 12.19
N LEU A 120 -11.90 3.98 11.24
CA LEU A 120 -10.97 4.73 10.37
C LEU A 120 -10.21 5.81 11.15
N ILE A 121 -10.85 6.46 12.08
CA ILE A 121 -10.19 7.43 12.98
C ILE A 121 -9.15 6.71 13.84
N ASP A 122 -9.47 5.54 14.40
CA ASP A 122 -8.56 4.76 15.23
C ASP A 122 -7.34 4.27 14.43
N GLN A 123 -7.54 3.86 13.17
CA GLN A 123 -6.45 3.53 12.25
C GLN A 123 -5.57 4.75 11.96
N ALA A 124 -6.17 5.91 11.69
CA ALA A 124 -5.42 7.14 11.47
C ALA A 124 -4.63 7.55 12.72
N VAL A 125 -5.21 7.40 13.92
CA VAL A 125 -4.51 7.66 15.20
C VAL A 125 -3.31 6.73 15.34
N SER A 126 -3.47 5.43 15.07
CA SER A 126 -2.38 4.45 15.15
C SER A 126 -1.27 4.78 14.17
N PHE A 127 -1.61 5.08 12.93
CA PHE A 127 -0.68 5.52 11.87
C PHE A 127 0.14 6.74 12.27
N PHE A 128 -0.51 7.82 12.75
CA PHE A 128 0.20 9.02 13.18
C PHE A 128 1.02 8.82 14.46
N LYS A 129 0.68 7.87 15.33
CA LYS A 129 1.48 7.55 16.53
C LYS A 129 2.82 6.90 16.17
N GLN A 130 2.89 6.17 15.09
CA GLN A 130 4.10 5.49 14.63
C GLN A 130 5.04 6.42 13.85
N GLN A 131 4.57 7.59 13.43
CA GLN A 131 5.31 8.54 12.60
C GLN A 131 5.27 9.94 13.23
N ASP A 132 6.06 10.16 14.28
CA ASP A 132 6.02 11.39 15.09
C ASP A 132 6.34 12.68 14.32
N ASN A 133 7.13 12.60 13.27
CA ASN A 133 7.50 13.73 12.41
C ASN A 133 6.42 14.07 11.37
N LEU A 134 5.44 13.19 11.16
CA LEU A 134 4.40 13.38 10.16
C LEU A 134 3.35 14.40 10.66
N ARG A 135 2.96 15.31 9.80
CA ARG A 135 1.95 16.36 10.03
C ARG A 135 0.91 16.30 8.92
N ALA A 136 -0.26 16.86 9.15
CA ALA A 136 -1.28 16.89 8.13
C ALA A 136 -2.13 18.17 8.13
N VAL A 137 -2.48 18.67 6.95
CA VAL A 137 -3.66 19.50 6.77
C VAL A 137 -4.84 18.59 6.50
N VAL A 138 -5.86 18.70 7.34
CA VAL A 138 -7.14 17.97 7.21
C VAL A 138 -8.10 18.86 6.43
N ALA A 139 -8.33 18.53 5.16
CA ALA A 139 -9.17 19.29 4.24
C ALA A 139 -10.57 18.66 4.15
N GLY A 140 -11.60 19.40 4.51
CA GLY A 140 -13.00 18.99 4.37
C GLY A 140 -13.59 19.52 3.07
N HIS A 141 -14.37 18.66 2.38
CA HIS A 141 -15.07 19.00 1.14
C HIS A 141 -16.57 18.71 1.25
N THR A 142 -17.35 19.39 0.42
CA THR A 142 -18.78 19.12 0.19
C THR A 142 -19.04 18.82 -1.28
N ASP A 143 -20.24 18.41 -1.59
CA ASP A 143 -20.81 18.51 -2.93
C ASP A 143 -21.27 19.97 -3.19
N ASP A 144 -21.89 20.19 -4.37
CA ASP A 144 -22.41 21.48 -4.84
C ASP A 144 -23.86 21.76 -4.40
N LEU A 145 -24.43 20.95 -3.51
CA LEU A 145 -25.80 21.18 -3.06
C LEU A 145 -25.86 22.22 -1.92
N GLY A 146 -26.53 23.31 -2.18
CA GLY A 146 -26.77 24.39 -1.22
C GLY A 146 -25.87 25.61 -1.45
N PRO A 147 -25.98 26.62 -0.60
CA PRO A 147 -25.19 27.84 -0.73
C PRO A 147 -23.70 27.62 -0.35
N ASP A 148 -22.78 28.14 -1.16
CA ASP A 148 -21.32 28.05 -0.99
C ASP A 148 -20.88 28.40 0.45
N ALA A 149 -21.41 29.47 1.03
CA ALA A 149 -21.08 29.90 2.39
C ALA A 149 -21.46 28.84 3.46
N LYS A 150 -22.54 28.08 3.24
CA LYS A 150 -22.95 26.98 4.12
C LYS A 150 -21.99 25.77 3.89
N ASN A 151 -21.67 25.46 2.64
CA ASN A 151 -20.74 24.41 2.30
C ASN A 151 -19.34 24.68 2.85
N GLN A 152 -18.89 25.93 2.76
CA GLN A 152 -17.63 26.37 3.38
C GLN A 152 -17.64 26.17 4.91
N THR A 153 -18.71 26.61 5.59
CA THR A 153 -18.84 26.46 7.03
C THR A 153 -18.94 24.98 7.45
N LEU A 154 -19.71 24.18 6.72
CA LEU A 154 -19.91 22.75 7.00
C LEU A 154 -18.61 21.96 6.82
N SER A 155 -17.87 22.21 5.74
CA SER A 155 -16.59 21.54 5.46
C SER A 155 -15.55 21.88 6.53
N GLN A 156 -15.47 23.15 6.97
CA GLN A 156 -14.59 23.56 8.05
C GLN A 156 -14.96 22.87 9.37
N ALA A 157 -16.26 22.79 9.70
CA ALA A 157 -16.72 22.11 10.90
C ALA A 157 -16.39 20.61 10.87
N ARG A 158 -16.51 19.95 9.73
CA ARG A 158 -16.15 18.55 9.53
C ARG A 158 -14.64 18.32 9.71
N ALA A 159 -13.81 19.12 9.08
CA ALA A 159 -12.36 19.07 9.25
C ALA A 159 -11.95 19.25 10.73
N ASN A 160 -12.57 20.24 11.42
CA ASN A 160 -12.33 20.45 12.85
C ASN A 160 -12.74 19.22 13.69
N THR A 161 -13.84 18.56 13.35
CA THR A 161 -14.30 17.36 14.08
C THR A 161 -13.30 16.21 13.93
N VAL A 162 -12.77 15.99 12.72
CA VAL A 162 -11.74 14.97 12.49
C VAL A 162 -10.48 15.28 13.29
N VAL A 163 -9.97 16.52 13.24
CA VAL A 163 -8.80 16.93 14.04
C VAL A 163 -9.04 16.71 15.53
N LYS A 164 -10.22 17.09 16.04
CA LYS A 164 -10.59 16.84 17.45
C LYS A 164 -10.57 15.36 17.79
N ALA A 165 -11.06 14.50 16.91
CA ALA A 165 -11.05 13.05 17.12
C ALA A 165 -9.62 12.48 17.15
N LEU A 166 -8.73 12.95 16.27
CA LEU A 166 -7.30 12.57 16.28
C LEU A 166 -6.61 12.99 17.60
N VAL A 167 -6.87 14.22 18.06
CA VAL A 167 -6.32 14.73 19.33
C VAL A 167 -6.89 13.97 20.52
N ALA A 168 -8.18 13.62 20.51
CA ALA A 168 -8.78 12.78 21.53
C ALA A 168 -8.15 11.37 21.58
N GLY A 169 -7.65 10.87 20.44
CA GLY A 169 -6.87 9.64 20.34
C GLY A 169 -5.43 9.75 20.88
N GLY A 170 -5.04 10.93 21.42
CA GLY A 170 -3.75 11.18 22.06
C GLY A 170 -2.68 11.80 21.17
N LEU A 171 -3.05 12.30 19.98
CA LEU A 171 -2.11 12.98 19.09
C LEU A 171 -1.97 14.47 19.45
N ASN A 172 -0.76 15.03 19.19
CA ASN A 172 -0.50 16.45 19.44
C ASN A 172 -1.24 17.33 18.42
N ALA A 173 -2.07 18.27 18.90
CA ALA A 173 -2.85 19.17 18.07
C ALA A 173 -2.01 20.00 17.09
N ASN A 174 -0.77 20.36 17.45
CA ASN A 174 0.14 21.15 16.60
C ASN A 174 0.60 20.41 15.34
N ARG A 175 0.29 19.13 15.23
CA ARG A 175 0.57 18.32 14.02
C ARG A 175 -0.50 18.47 12.95
N PHE A 176 -1.65 19.05 13.29
CA PHE A 176 -2.82 19.06 12.42
C PHE A 176 -3.36 20.47 12.21
N LYS A 177 -3.73 20.78 10.98
CA LYS A 177 -4.45 22.01 10.62
C LYS A 177 -5.75 21.63 9.91
N ALA A 178 -6.87 22.09 10.40
CA ALA A 178 -8.18 21.88 9.77
C ALA A 178 -8.48 23.00 8.77
N VAL A 179 -8.87 22.64 7.56
CA VAL A 179 -9.25 23.57 6.48
C VAL A 179 -10.55 23.09 5.84
N GLY A 180 -11.54 23.96 5.77
CA GLY A 180 -12.74 23.72 4.94
C GLY A 180 -12.52 24.27 3.55
N LEU A 181 -12.82 23.50 2.54
CA LEU A 181 -12.72 23.88 1.13
C LEU A 181 -14.11 23.96 0.45
N GLY A 182 -15.17 23.63 1.18
CA GLY A 182 -16.52 23.64 0.64
C GLY A 182 -16.61 22.79 -0.64
N GLU A 183 -17.26 23.33 -1.65
CA GLU A 183 -17.44 22.73 -2.97
C GLU A 183 -16.39 23.18 -4.01
N SER A 184 -15.45 24.05 -3.61
CA SER A 184 -14.53 24.73 -4.55
C SER A 184 -13.51 23.80 -5.22
N MET A 185 -13.27 22.61 -4.65
CA MET A 185 -12.30 21.63 -5.16
C MET A 185 -12.95 20.25 -5.29
N PRO A 186 -13.84 20.04 -6.27
CA PRO A 186 -14.45 18.74 -6.47
C PRO A 186 -13.42 17.74 -7.05
N SER A 187 -13.44 16.49 -6.58
CA SER A 187 -12.60 15.44 -7.15
C SER A 187 -13.19 14.87 -8.44
N VAL A 188 -14.50 14.97 -8.59
CA VAL A 188 -15.25 14.57 -9.79
C VAL A 188 -16.38 15.58 -10.03
N ALA A 189 -16.89 15.65 -11.26
CA ALA A 189 -18.05 16.52 -11.58
C ALA A 189 -19.28 16.12 -10.74
N ASN A 190 -20.00 17.09 -10.17
CA ASN A 190 -21.20 16.88 -9.34
C ASN A 190 -22.45 16.46 -10.13
N SER A 191 -22.31 15.71 -11.21
CA SER A 191 -23.39 15.40 -12.16
C SER A 191 -24.35 14.30 -11.68
N THR A 192 -23.92 13.42 -10.80
CA THR A 192 -24.73 12.32 -10.25
C THR A 192 -24.63 12.29 -8.74
N GLU A 193 -25.54 11.58 -8.05
CA GLU A 193 -25.46 11.42 -6.60
C GLU A 193 -24.22 10.64 -6.18
N GLU A 194 -23.80 9.64 -6.95
CA GLU A 194 -22.58 8.88 -6.69
C GLU A 194 -21.34 9.79 -6.74
N ASN A 195 -21.30 10.70 -7.71
CA ASN A 195 -20.22 11.68 -7.83
C ASN A 195 -20.25 12.70 -6.68
N ARG A 196 -21.43 13.19 -6.32
CA ARG A 196 -21.58 14.06 -5.15
C ARG A 196 -21.13 13.36 -3.86
N ALA A 197 -21.50 12.10 -3.68
CA ALA A 197 -21.04 11.29 -2.55
C ALA A 197 -19.51 11.20 -2.49
N ARG A 198 -18.81 11.07 -3.62
CA ARG A 198 -17.35 11.10 -3.70
C ARG A 198 -16.75 12.47 -3.37
N ASN A 199 -17.46 13.54 -3.68
CA ASN A 199 -17.03 14.90 -3.34
C ASN A 199 -17.22 15.22 -1.84
N ARG A 200 -18.18 14.61 -1.14
CA ARG A 200 -18.34 14.69 0.31
C ARG A 200 -17.27 13.85 1.03
N ARG A 201 -16.05 14.38 1.11
CA ARG A 201 -14.86 13.65 1.58
C ARG A 201 -14.03 14.48 2.56
N VAL A 202 -13.10 13.82 3.21
CA VAL A 202 -12.01 14.43 3.96
C VAL A 202 -10.69 13.93 3.38
N GLU A 203 -9.77 14.85 3.15
CA GLU A 203 -8.43 14.57 2.68
C GLU A 203 -7.39 14.92 3.74
N PHE A 204 -6.30 14.16 3.77
CA PHE A 204 -5.12 14.46 4.58
C PHE A 204 -3.97 14.82 3.64
N LEU A 205 -3.52 16.06 3.70
CA LEU A 205 -2.32 16.51 3.02
C LEU A 205 -1.15 16.29 3.96
N LEU A 206 -0.44 15.18 3.76
CA LEU A 206 0.66 14.74 4.61
C LEU A 206 1.93 15.53 4.31
N SER A 207 2.68 15.87 5.35
CA SER A 207 3.94 16.61 5.26
C SER A 207 4.86 16.21 6.42
N THR A 208 6.16 16.16 6.17
CA THR A 208 7.20 15.99 7.21
C THR A 208 7.72 17.33 7.73
N SER A 209 7.27 18.46 7.17
CA SER A 209 7.61 19.83 7.61
C SER A 209 6.44 20.48 8.37
N ALA A 210 6.71 21.56 9.10
CA ALA A 210 5.69 22.29 9.86
C ALA A 210 4.52 22.72 8.95
N VAL A 211 3.29 22.53 9.43
CA VAL A 211 2.05 22.94 8.75
C VAL A 211 1.76 24.39 9.17
N ASN A 212 2.13 25.34 8.32
CA ASN A 212 1.89 26.78 8.54
C ASN A 212 0.46 27.19 8.19
#